data_ffe39140106e568ea7aed387b5b81cc7
#
_entry.id   ffe39140106e568ea7aed387b5b81cc7
#
_cell.length_a   1.000
_cell.length_b   1.000
_cell.length_c   1.000
_cell.angle_alpha   90.00
_cell.angle_beta   90.00
_cell.angle_gamma   90.00
#
_symmetry.space_group_name_H-M   'P 1'
#
loop_
_entity.id
_entity.type
_entity.pdbx_description
1 polymer ?
#
loop_
_entity_poly.entity_id
_entity_poly.type
_entity_poly.pdbx_seq_one_letter_code
_entity_poly.pdbx_strand_id
1 'polypeptide(L)'
;VSVDLAPDVLVPLLRGRLGRPYRFVPECESTQRLIGVDEPEGTTVATDHQTSGRGRLGRVWTDAPATSLLFSVLLRPAVPMAVWPELSVVAGEAVAATLPVDAQISHPNDVMVEGRKLAGVLPEATEGRVVLGIGINVNQDAADLPADAVKPPTSLRVETGQEWERAPLLAAILSELESRYDAWQRRAAGS
;
A
#
# COMPACT_ATOMS: atom_id res chain seq x y z
N VAL A 1 -14.80 12.88 -8.06
CA VAL A 1 -14.55 11.48 -7.70
C VAL A 1 -13.83 10.85 -8.87
N SER A 2 -12.59 10.44 -8.66
CA SER A 2 -11.86 9.65 -9.65
C SER A 2 -12.54 8.30 -9.83
N VAL A 3 -12.67 7.85 -11.07
CA VAL A 3 -13.27 6.54 -11.39
C VAL A 3 -12.23 5.45 -11.64
N ASP A 4 -10.95 5.81 -11.63
CA ASP A 4 -9.86 4.90 -12.00
C ASP A 4 -9.62 3.75 -11.00
N LEU A 5 -10.05 3.91 -9.73
CA LEU A 5 -10.02 2.86 -8.71
C LEU A 5 -11.40 2.19 -8.48
N ALA A 6 -12.40 2.51 -9.30
CA ALA A 6 -13.71 1.88 -9.18
C ALA A 6 -13.63 0.36 -9.40
N PRO A 7 -14.51 -0.45 -8.74
CA PRO A 7 -14.45 -1.90 -8.83
C PRO A 7 -14.55 -2.46 -10.27
N ASP A 8 -15.33 -1.82 -11.12
CA ASP A 8 -15.48 -2.18 -12.54
C ASP A 8 -14.21 -1.93 -13.37
N VAL A 9 -13.33 -1.03 -12.92
CA VAL A 9 -12.02 -0.78 -13.53
C VAL A 9 -10.96 -1.72 -12.96
N LEU A 10 -10.85 -1.84 -11.63
CA LEU A 10 -9.77 -2.59 -11.00
C LEU A 10 -9.98 -4.12 -11.06
N VAL A 11 -11.19 -4.63 -10.73
CA VAL A 11 -11.42 -6.07 -10.57
C VAL A 11 -11.05 -6.89 -11.80
N PRO A 12 -11.29 -6.43 -13.05
CA PRO A 12 -10.83 -7.13 -14.26
C PRO A 12 -9.31 -7.26 -14.39
N LEU A 13 -8.53 -6.38 -13.75
CA LEU A 13 -7.06 -6.39 -13.79
C LEU A 13 -6.44 -7.34 -12.76
N LEU A 14 -7.20 -7.73 -11.73
CA LEU A 14 -6.70 -8.60 -10.66
C LEU A 14 -6.47 -10.02 -11.16
N ARG A 15 -5.31 -10.61 -10.81
CA ARG A 15 -4.90 -11.95 -11.25
C ARG A 15 -4.89 -12.99 -10.14
N GLY A 16 -4.76 -12.56 -8.88
CA GLY A 16 -4.64 -13.42 -7.72
C GLY A 16 -5.84 -13.32 -6.76
N ARG A 17 -5.63 -13.82 -5.52
CA ARG A 17 -6.62 -13.75 -4.44
C ARG A 17 -6.59 -12.41 -3.70
N LEU A 18 -5.45 -11.73 -3.64
CA LEU A 18 -5.38 -10.40 -3.05
C LEU A 18 -6.15 -9.41 -3.94
N GLY A 19 -6.95 -8.56 -3.31
CA GLY A 19 -7.92 -7.72 -3.99
C GLY A 19 -9.32 -8.33 -4.11
N ARG A 20 -9.57 -9.49 -3.51
CA ARG A 20 -10.88 -10.17 -3.56
C ARG A 20 -11.34 -10.61 -2.18
N PRO A 21 -12.42 -9.98 -1.64
CA PRO A 21 -13.23 -8.90 -2.24
C PRO A 21 -12.50 -7.56 -2.29
N TYR A 22 -12.94 -6.70 -3.21
CA TYR A 22 -12.43 -5.33 -3.37
C TYR A 22 -13.54 -4.31 -3.11
N ARG A 23 -13.18 -3.23 -2.43
CA ARG A 23 -14.06 -2.06 -2.20
C ARG A 23 -13.30 -0.79 -2.48
N PHE A 24 -13.99 0.15 -3.10
CA PHE A 24 -13.53 1.52 -3.26
C PHE A 24 -14.49 2.46 -2.51
N VAL A 25 -13.95 3.40 -1.75
CA VAL A 25 -14.69 4.49 -1.13
C VAL A 25 -14.01 5.80 -1.49
N PRO A 26 -14.75 6.83 -1.93
CA PRO A 26 -14.15 8.11 -2.35
C PRO A 26 -13.34 8.78 -1.24
N GLU A 27 -13.84 8.73 0.00
CA GLU A 27 -13.21 9.32 1.18
C GLU A 27 -13.48 8.48 2.41
N CYS A 28 -12.50 8.38 3.30
CA CYS A 28 -12.64 7.74 4.61
C CYS A 28 -11.62 8.29 5.61
N GLU A 29 -11.77 7.98 6.89
CA GLU A 29 -10.76 8.31 7.89
C GLU A 29 -9.45 7.56 7.60
N SER A 30 -9.52 6.25 7.39
CA SER A 30 -8.41 5.38 7.04
C SER A 30 -8.94 4.07 6.46
N THR A 31 -8.34 3.60 5.37
CA THR A 31 -8.70 2.32 4.72
C THR A 31 -8.54 1.13 5.66
N GLN A 32 -7.58 1.16 6.59
CA GLN A 32 -7.37 0.09 7.57
C GLN A 32 -8.56 -0.12 8.49
N ARG A 33 -9.30 0.96 8.84
CA ARG A 33 -10.48 0.89 9.72
C ARG A 33 -11.71 0.29 9.03
N LEU A 34 -11.72 0.26 7.72
CA LEU A 34 -12.84 -0.27 6.93
C LEU A 34 -12.81 -1.78 6.76
N ILE A 35 -11.70 -2.44 7.12
CA ILE A 35 -11.56 -3.90 7.03
C ILE A 35 -12.02 -4.56 8.33
N GLY A 36 -13.14 -5.27 8.26
CA GLY A 36 -13.75 -5.98 9.38
C GLY A 36 -12.94 -7.19 9.86
N VAL A 37 -13.25 -7.67 11.07
CA VAL A 37 -12.52 -8.80 11.69
C VAL A 37 -12.83 -10.14 11.00
N ASP A 38 -14.05 -10.32 10.49
CA ASP A 38 -14.54 -11.56 9.90
C ASP A 38 -14.36 -11.62 8.37
N GLU A 39 -13.73 -10.61 7.79
CA GLU A 39 -13.51 -10.57 6.35
C GLU A 39 -12.48 -11.61 5.91
N PRO A 40 -12.60 -12.18 4.69
CA PRO A 40 -11.63 -13.15 4.18
C PRO A 40 -10.28 -12.52 3.88
N GLU A 41 -9.22 -13.34 3.92
CA GLU A 41 -7.90 -12.95 3.43
C GLU A 41 -8.00 -12.45 1.98
N GLY A 42 -7.23 -11.41 1.66
CA GLY A 42 -7.25 -10.77 0.35
C GLY A 42 -8.21 -9.60 0.25
N THR A 43 -9.14 -9.43 1.21
CA THR A 43 -9.99 -8.23 1.24
C THR A 43 -9.15 -6.98 1.12
N THR A 44 -9.48 -6.14 0.15
CA THR A 44 -8.76 -4.90 -0.13
C THR A 44 -9.73 -3.73 -0.21
N VAL A 45 -9.37 -2.64 0.45
CA VAL A 45 -10.10 -1.37 0.42
C VAL A 45 -9.17 -0.29 -0.08
N ALA A 46 -9.60 0.47 -1.08
CA ALA A 46 -8.89 1.65 -1.58
C ALA A 46 -9.74 2.91 -1.44
N THR A 47 -9.08 4.07 -1.42
CA THR A 47 -9.74 5.38 -1.33
C THR A 47 -8.99 6.43 -2.15
N ASP A 48 -9.71 7.50 -2.52
CA ASP A 48 -9.12 8.70 -3.12
C ASP A 48 -8.51 9.64 -2.06
N HIS A 49 -9.06 9.62 -0.83
CA HIS A 49 -8.63 10.53 0.23
C HIS A 49 -8.81 9.93 1.62
N GLN A 50 -7.82 10.14 2.50
CA GLN A 50 -7.91 9.82 3.92
C GLN A 50 -7.91 11.08 4.79
N THR A 51 -8.98 11.32 5.54
CA THR A 51 -9.09 12.48 6.46
C THR A 51 -8.26 12.31 7.72
N SER A 52 -7.86 11.08 8.06
CA SER A 52 -7.03 10.73 9.22
C SER A 52 -6.03 9.63 8.85
N GLY A 53 -5.29 9.83 7.75
CA GLY A 53 -4.26 8.91 7.30
C GLY A 53 -3.21 8.67 8.38
N ARG A 54 -2.79 7.42 8.56
CA ARG A 54 -1.88 7.03 9.65
C ARG A 54 -0.53 6.60 9.15
N GLY A 55 0.50 7.00 9.88
CA GLY A 55 1.87 6.53 9.75
C GLY A 55 2.37 5.94 11.07
N ARG A 56 3.59 5.43 11.08
CA ARG A 56 4.22 4.87 12.29
C ARG A 56 4.45 5.93 13.35
N LEU A 57 4.44 5.51 14.62
CA LEU A 57 4.74 6.36 15.78
C LEU A 57 3.81 7.57 15.90
N GLY A 58 2.53 7.42 15.54
CA GLY A 58 1.55 8.48 15.64
C GLY A 58 1.66 9.58 14.56
N ARG A 59 2.51 9.38 13.54
CA ARG A 59 2.59 10.32 12.42
C ARG A 59 1.33 10.26 11.57
N VAL A 60 1.04 11.35 10.89
CA VAL A 60 -0.06 11.45 9.93
C VAL A 60 0.48 11.17 8.52
N TRP A 61 -0.27 10.43 7.72
CA TRP A 61 -0.09 10.35 6.28
C TRP A 61 -0.97 11.43 5.64
N THR A 62 -0.36 12.35 4.94
CA THR A 62 -1.05 13.44 4.24
C THR A 62 -1.09 13.14 2.75
N ASP A 63 -2.24 13.36 2.13
CA ASP A 63 -2.44 13.18 0.70
C ASP A 63 -3.29 14.31 0.12
N ALA A 64 -3.15 14.56 -1.17
CA ALA A 64 -4.08 15.35 -1.95
C ALA A 64 -5.09 14.40 -2.63
N PRO A 65 -6.40 14.70 -2.59
CA PRO A 65 -7.43 13.79 -3.10
C PRO A 65 -7.15 13.33 -4.54
N ALA A 66 -7.31 12.04 -4.79
CA ALA A 66 -7.16 11.37 -6.09
C ALA A 66 -5.76 11.42 -6.73
N THR A 67 -4.73 11.83 -5.99
CA THR A 67 -3.35 11.86 -6.49
C THR A 67 -2.47 10.75 -5.93
N SER A 68 -2.81 10.22 -4.77
CA SER A 68 -2.15 9.07 -4.13
C SER A 68 -2.84 7.76 -4.47
N LEU A 69 -2.10 6.66 -4.35
CA LEU A 69 -2.68 5.33 -4.26
C LEU A 69 -2.70 4.91 -2.79
N LEU A 70 -3.89 4.91 -2.20
CA LEU A 70 -4.14 4.63 -0.79
C LEU A 70 -5.01 3.38 -0.66
N PHE A 71 -4.47 2.33 -0.07
CA PHE A 71 -5.22 1.10 0.12
C PHE A 71 -4.76 0.30 1.33
N SER A 72 -5.60 -0.61 1.77
CA SER A 72 -5.27 -1.61 2.77
C SER A 72 -5.67 -3.00 2.29
N VAL A 73 -4.87 -4.00 2.63
CA VAL A 73 -5.14 -5.41 2.32
C VAL A 73 -5.07 -6.26 3.57
N LEU A 74 -6.02 -7.19 3.72
CA LEU A 74 -6.08 -8.14 4.82
C LEU A 74 -5.28 -9.39 4.52
N LEU A 75 -4.36 -9.75 5.42
CA LEU A 75 -3.61 -10.99 5.41
C LEU A 75 -3.91 -11.81 6.67
N ARG A 76 -3.86 -13.14 6.52
CA ARG A 76 -4.00 -14.10 7.63
C ARG A 76 -2.81 -15.08 7.63
N PRO A 77 -1.62 -14.64 8.09
CA PRO A 77 -0.44 -15.47 8.02
C PRO A 77 -0.59 -16.76 8.82
N ALA A 78 -0.29 -17.89 8.18
CA ALA A 78 -0.29 -19.22 8.82
C ALA A 78 1.04 -19.54 9.52
N VAL A 79 1.83 -18.52 9.86
CA VAL A 79 3.13 -18.62 10.53
C VAL A 79 3.11 -17.88 11.87
N PRO A 80 4.04 -18.16 12.80
CA PRO A 80 4.05 -17.53 14.12
C PRO A 80 4.06 -16.01 14.07
N MET A 81 3.31 -15.34 14.96
CA MET A 81 3.23 -13.88 15.03
C MET A 81 4.60 -13.19 15.24
N ALA A 82 5.58 -13.90 15.80
CA ALA A 82 6.92 -13.37 16.02
C ALA A 82 7.61 -12.88 14.73
N VAL A 83 7.28 -13.47 13.58
CA VAL A 83 7.85 -13.08 12.27
C VAL A 83 6.98 -12.09 11.49
N TRP A 84 5.78 -11.75 11.95
CA TRP A 84 4.88 -10.82 11.25
C TRP A 84 5.42 -9.39 11.04
N PRO A 85 6.33 -8.85 11.89
CA PRO A 85 6.97 -7.57 11.60
C PRO A 85 7.69 -7.50 10.24
N GLU A 86 8.13 -8.66 9.70
CA GLU A 86 8.76 -8.76 8.38
C GLU A 86 7.80 -8.40 7.24
N LEU A 87 6.48 -8.46 7.45
CA LEU A 87 5.47 -8.13 6.43
C LEU A 87 5.58 -6.69 5.93
N SER A 88 6.09 -5.77 6.76
CA SER A 88 6.32 -4.40 6.29
C SER A 88 7.42 -4.34 5.23
N VAL A 89 8.45 -5.19 5.36
CA VAL A 89 9.53 -5.30 4.38
C VAL A 89 9.04 -6.03 3.13
N VAL A 90 8.34 -7.17 3.30
CA VAL A 90 7.76 -7.93 2.19
C VAL A 90 6.86 -7.06 1.32
N ALA A 91 5.99 -6.26 1.95
CA ALA A 91 5.11 -5.35 1.22
C ALA A 91 5.86 -4.17 0.60
N GLY A 92 6.85 -3.61 1.30
CA GLY A 92 7.70 -2.54 0.76
C GLY A 92 8.50 -3.00 -0.47
N GLU A 93 9.04 -4.21 -0.44
CA GLU A 93 9.72 -4.82 -1.59
C GLU A 93 8.76 -5.08 -2.77
N ALA A 94 7.52 -5.50 -2.49
CA ALA A 94 6.51 -5.68 -3.53
C ALA A 94 6.18 -4.35 -4.22
N VAL A 95 6.02 -3.28 -3.43
CA VAL A 95 5.83 -1.93 -3.97
C VAL A 95 7.04 -1.49 -4.79
N ALA A 96 8.26 -1.58 -4.25
CA ALA A 96 9.47 -1.15 -4.93
C ALA A 96 9.68 -1.88 -6.26
N ALA A 97 9.44 -3.20 -6.32
CA ALA A 97 9.63 -4.01 -7.51
C ALA A 97 8.63 -3.71 -8.65
N THR A 98 7.47 -3.14 -8.32
CA THR A 98 6.41 -2.85 -9.30
C THR A 98 6.42 -1.43 -9.85
N LEU A 99 7.05 -0.50 -9.13
CA LEU A 99 7.03 0.90 -9.54
C LEU A 99 8.01 1.16 -10.71
N PRO A 100 7.68 2.06 -11.63
CA PRO A 100 8.47 2.35 -12.85
C PRO A 100 9.68 3.27 -12.58
N VAL A 101 10.30 3.13 -11.41
CA VAL A 101 11.45 3.92 -10.95
C VAL A 101 12.40 3.01 -10.15
N ASP A 102 13.65 3.40 -10.02
CA ASP A 102 14.62 2.66 -9.17
C ASP A 102 14.33 2.94 -7.69
N ALA A 103 13.31 2.25 -7.17
CA ALA A 103 12.86 2.36 -5.81
C ALA A 103 13.50 1.29 -4.92
N GLN A 104 13.87 1.67 -3.70
CA GLN A 104 14.50 0.79 -2.72
C GLN A 104 13.80 0.91 -1.37
N ILE A 105 13.80 -0.19 -0.60
CA ILE A 105 13.26 -0.14 0.74
C ILE A 105 14.25 0.51 1.71
N SER A 106 13.76 1.49 2.46
CA SER A 106 14.42 2.04 3.63
C SER A 106 13.72 1.48 4.88
N HIS A 107 14.42 0.54 5.52
CA HIS A 107 13.88 -0.16 6.68
C HIS A 107 13.33 0.78 7.75
N PRO A 108 12.24 0.37 8.40
CA PRO A 108 11.57 -0.92 8.20
C PRO A 108 10.36 -0.87 7.24
N ASN A 109 9.98 0.29 6.71
CA ASN A 109 8.65 0.42 6.10
C ASN A 109 8.49 1.53 5.04
N ASP A 110 9.56 2.20 4.65
CA ASP A 110 9.52 3.26 3.65
C ASP A 110 10.10 2.78 2.32
N VAL A 111 9.48 3.18 1.20
CA VAL A 111 10.01 2.99 -0.14
C VAL A 111 10.56 4.34 -0.62
N MET A 112 11.82 4.33 -1.04
CA MET A 112 12.59 5.53 -1.35
C MET A 112 13.11 5.50 -2.79
N VAL A 113 13.22 6.68 -3.40
CA VAL A 113 13.92 6.92 -4.66
C VAL A 113 14.94 8.02 -4.41
N GLU A 114 16.23 7.75 -4.61
CA GLU A 114 17.33 8.71 -4.41
C GLU A 114 17.27 9.48 -3.07
N GLY A 115 16.92 8.79 -1.99
CA GLY A 115 16.80 9.38 -0.65
C GLY A 115 15.49 10.14 -0.38
N ARG A 116 14.54 10.16 -1.33
CA ARG A 116 13.22 10.79 -1.19
C ARG A 116 12.14 9.72 -0.99
N LYS A 117 11.19 9.99 -0.10
CA LYS A 117 10.13 9.02 0.25
C LYS A 117 9.02 9.03 -0.79
N LEU A 118 8.83 7.88 -1.44
CA LEU A 118 7.78 7.63 -2.43
C LEU A 118 6.58 6.93 -1.83
N ALA A 119 6.80 5.98 -0.92
CA ALA A 119 5.71 5.21 -0.31
C ALA A 119 6.00 4.84 1.14
N GLY A 120 4.95 4.45 1.86
CA GLY A 120 5.03 3.92 3.21
C GLY A 120 4.10 2.73 3.41
N VAL A 121 4.54 1.78 4.22
CA VAL A 121 3.78 0.59 4.61
C VAL A 121 3.54 0.61 6.12
N LEU A 122 2.31 0.36 6.54
CA LEU A 122 1.92 0.30 7.95
C LEU A 122 1.15 -0.99 8.22
N PRO A 123 1.80 -2.05 8.72
CA PRO A 123 1.10 -3.24 9.19
C PRO A 123 0.45 -2.99 10.56
N GLU A 124 -0.79 -3.39 10.70
CA GLU A 124 -1.52 -3.44 11.97
C GLU A 124 -1.91 -4.90 12.24
N ALA A 125 -1.20 -5.50 13.20
CA ALA A 125 -1.41 -6.88 13.59
C ALA A 125 -2.37 -6.96 14.78
N THR A 126 -3.34 -7.85 14.67
CA THR A 126 -4.20 -8.30 15.75
C THR A 126 -4.21 -9.82 15.73
N GLU A 127 -4.78 -10.48 16.77
CA GLU A 127 -4.84 -11.94 16.80
C GLU A 127 -5.45 -12.51 15.51
N GLY A 128 -4.70 -13.39 14.85
CA GLY A 128 -5.11 -14.10 13.65
C GLY A 128 -5.08 -13.30 12.35
N ARG A 129 -4.67 -12.01 12.34
CA ARG A 129 -4.66 -11.20 11.10
C ARG A 129 -3.70 -10.02 11.13
N VAL A 130 -3.33 -9.58 9.92
CA VAL A 130 -2.61 -8.33 9.69
C VAL A 130 -3.36 -7.52 8.64
N VAL A 131 -3.64 -6.24 8.91
CA VAL A 131 -4.10 -5.28 7.92
C VAL A 131 -2.90 -4.44 7.48
N LEU A 132 -2.45 -4.62 6.24
CA LEU A 132 -1.39 -3.81 5.66
C LEU A 132 -1.98 -2.54 5.06
N GLY A 133 -1.70 -1.39 5.64
CA GLY A 133 -1.94 -0.09 5.03
C GLY A 133 -0.77 0.31 4.14
N ILE A 134 -1.03 0.72 2.91
CA ILE A 134 -0.03 1.14 1.93
C ILE A 134 -0.46 2.46 1.34
N GLY A 135 0.44 3.45 1.41
CA GLY A 135 0.28 4.76 0.78
C GLY A 135 1.43 5.03 -0.17
N ILE A 136 1.11 5.41 -1.42
CA ILE A 136 2.08 5.70 -2.47
C ILE A 136 1.75 7.07 -3.06
N ASN A 137 2.74 7.94 -3.12
CA ASN A 137 2.62 9.21 -3.83
C ASN A 137 2.72 8.94 -5.34
N VAL A 138 1.63 9.13 -6.08
CA VAL A 138 1.56 8.81 -7.52
C VAL A 138 1.59 10.07 -8.36
N ASN A 139 0.55 10.88 -8.32
CA ASN A 139 0.33 11.99 -9.24
C ASN A 139 0.42 13.38 -8.57
N GLN A 140 0.95 13.47 -7.35
CA GLN A 140 1.20 14.76 -6.72
C GLN A 140 2.29 15.53 -7.48
N ASP A 141 2.08 16.82 -7.68
CA ASP A 141 3.14 17.75 -8.04
C ASP A 141 4.04 18.02 -6.83
N ALA A 142 5.23 18.55 -7.06
CA ALA A 142 6.16 18.85 -5.98
C ALA A 142 5.58 19.84 -4.94
N ALA A 143 4.68 20.72 -5.36
CA ALA A 143 4.00 21.68 -4.48
C ALA A 143 2.93 21.06 -3.60
N ASP A 144 2.40 19.89 -3.96
CA ASP A 144 1.35 19.17 -3.20
C ASP A 144 1.95 18.24 -2.13
N LEU A 145 3.26 18.02 -2.19
CA LEU A 145 3.96 17.15 -1.24
C LEU A 145 4.26 17.91 0.06
N PRO A 146 4.15 17.26 1.25
CA PRO A 146 4.33 17.94 2.54
C PRO A 146 5.76 18.45 2.71
N ALA A 147 5.91 19.77 2.85
CA ALA A 147 7.21 20.44 2.99
C ALA A 147 7.89 20.16 4.36
N ASP A 148 7.13 19.80 5.38
CA ASP A 148 7.57 19.53 6.76
C ASP A 148 7.76 18.04 7.05
N ALA A 149 7.76 17.19 6.03
CA ALA A 149 7.97 15.77 6.18
C ALA A 149 9.36 15.44 6.73
N VAL A 150 9.44 14.45 7.64
CA VAL A 150 10.72 14.00 8.25
C VAL A 150 11.73 13.50 7.21
N LYS A 151 11.25 12.87 6.14
CA LYS A 151 12.05 12.50 4.96
C LYS A 151 11.53 13.31 3.78
N PRO A 152 12.40 13.87 2.94
CA PRO A 152 11.97 14.59 1.75
C PRO A 152 11.00 13.71 0.94
N PRO A 153 9.77 14.14 0.64
CA PRO A 153 8.84 13.34 -0.13
C PRO A 153 9.10 13.47 -1.64
N THR A 154 8.63 12.47 -2.39
CA THR A 154 8.53 12.51 -3.84
C THR A 154 7.28 11.77 -4.31
N SER A 155 6.98 11.81 -5.61
CA SER A 155 5.90 11.09 -6.26
C SER A 155 6.37 10.47 -7.58
N LEU A 156 5.63 9.50 -8.12
CA LEU A 156 5.94 8.96 -9.46
C LEU A 156 5.93 10.05 -10.53
N ARG A 157 4.98 11.00 -10.45
CA ARG A 157 4.92 12.13 -11.36
C ARG A 157 6.18 13.00 -11.30
N VAL A 158 6.67 13.29 -10.11
CA VAL A 158 7.92 14.08 -9.93
C VAL A 158 9.13 13.32 -10.49
N GLU A 159 9.21 12.01 -10.25
CA GLU A 159 10.36 11.19 -10.68
C GLU A 159 10.37 10.91 -12.20
N THR A 160 9.19 10.78 -12.81
CA THR A 160 9.06 10.34 -14.21
C THR A 160 8.62 11.44 -15.18
N GLY A 161 8.08 12.55 -14.67
CA GLY A 161 7.55 13.65 -15.45
C GLY A 161 6.20 13.36 -16.12
N GLN A 162 5.49 12.26 -15.75
CA GLN A 162 4.21 11.88 -16.35
C GLN A 162 3.19 11.41 -15.31
N GLU A 163 1.90 11.44 -15.68
CA GLU A 163 0.83 10.87 -14.87
C GLU A 163 0.77 9.35 -15.03
N TRP A 164 0.32 8.69 -13.97
CA TRP A 164 0.18 7.23 -13.89
C TRP A 164 -1.24 6.83 -13.55
N GLU A 165 -1.76 5.84 -14.24
CA GLU A 165 -3.04 5.20 -13.89
C GLU A 165 -2.89 4.36 -12.64
N ARG A 166 -3.72 4.61 -11.62
CA ARG A 166 -3.58 3.96 -10.29
C ARG A 166 -4.08 2.51 -10.27
N ALA A 167 -5.10 2.15 -11.07
CA ALA A 167 -5.63 0.80 -11.07
C ALA A 167 -4.63 -0.25 -11.61
N PRO A 168 -3.94 -0.05 -12.73
CA PRO A 168 -2.88 -0.96 -13.17
C PRO A 168 -1.75 -1.10 -12.15
N LEU A 169 -1.35 0.00 -11.50
CA LEU A 169 -0.35 -0.03 -10.42
C LEU A 169 -0.83 -0.87 -9.24
N LEU A 170 -2.06 -0.65 -8.77
CA LEU A 170 -2.64 -1.43 -7.67
C LEU A 170 -2.72 -2.91 -7.99
N ALA A 171 -3.19 -3.27 -9.19
CA ALA A 171 -3.28 -4.66 -9.61
C ALA A 171 -1.90 -5.34 -9.67
N ALA A 172 -0.89 -4.65 -10.19
CA ALA A 172 0.49 -5.16 -10.25
C ALA A 172 1.08 -5.34 -8.84
N ILE A 173 0.89 -4.35 -7.95
CA ILE A 173 1.36 -4.42 -6.56
C ILE A 173 0.69 -5.57 -5.81
N LEU A 174 -0.62 -5.76 -5.93
CA LEU A 174 -1.32 -6.87 -5.27
C LEU A 174 -0.83 -8.23 -5.77
N SER A 175 -0.56 -8.38 -7.07
CA SER A 175 0.00 -9.60 -7.64
C SER A 175 1.41 -9.90 -7.12
N GLU A 176 2.29 -8.91 -7.08
CA GLU A 176 3.65 -9.06 -6.58
C GLU A 176 3.67 -9.30 -5.06
N LEU A 177 2.81 -8.60 -4.32
CA LEU A 177 2.64 -8.81 -2.88
C LEU A 177 2.20 -10.25 -2.58
N GLU A 178 1.23 -10.79 -3.33
CA GLU A 178 0.78 -12.17 -3.17
C GLU A 178 1.93 -13.15 -3.37
N SER A 179 2.71 -12.99 -4.44
CA SER A 179 3.87 -13.83 -4.75
C SER A 179 4.90 -13.81 -3.63
N ARG A 180 5.26 -12.62 -3.13
CA ARG A 180 6.24 -12.45 -2.04
C ARG A 180 5.71 -12.93 -0.70
N TYR A 181 4.45 -12.69 -0.41
CA TYR A 181 3.77 -13.15 0.80
C TYR A 181 3.76 -14.69 0.88
N ASP A 182 3.42 -15.36 -0.21
CA ASP A 182 3.44 -16.82 -0.27
C ASP A 182 4.87 -17.39 -0.14
N ALA A 183 5.85 -16.74 -0.75
CA ALA A 183 7.25 -17.13 -0.61
C ALA A 183 7.76 -16.93 0.83
N TRP A 184 7.37 -15.81 1.46
CA TRP A 184 7.70 -15.52 2.86
C TRP A 184 7.06 -16.55 3.81
N GLN A 185 5.79 -16.90 3.64
CA GLN A 185 5.14 -17.93 4.46
C GLN A 185 5.84 -19.28 4.36
N ARG A 186 6.19 -19.73 3.13
CA ARG A 186 6.92 -20.99 2.94
C ARG A 186 8.28 -21.00 3.65
N ARG A 187 9.03 -19.91 3.58
CA ARG A 187 10.32 -19.76 4.26
C ARG A 187 10.16 -19.79 5.78
N ALA A 188 9.22 -19.02 6.31
CA ALA A 188 8.97 -18.91 7.75
C ALA A 188 8.38 -20.20 8.37
N ALA A 189 7.66 -21.02 7.59
CA ALA A 189 7.15 -22.32 8.03
C ALA A 189 8.21 -23.41 8.07
N GLY A 190 9.31 -23.26 7.34
CA GLY A 190 10.43 -24.22 7.28
C GLY A 190 11.59 -23.90 8.23
N SER A 191 11.48 -22.81 9.00
CA SER A 191 12.47 -22.36 9.99
C SER A 191 12.03 -22.73 11.39
#